data_10a9303e7695f845a7a4e0d6cd1ae35b
#
_entry.id   10a9303e7695f845a7a4e0d6cd1ae35b
#
_cell.length_a   1.000
_cell.length_b   1.000
_cell.length_c   1.000
_cell.angle_alpha   90.00
_cell.angle_beta   90.00
_cell.angle_gamma   90.00
#
_symmetry.space_group_name_H-M   'P 1'
#
loop_
_entity.id
_entity.type
_entity.pdbx_description
1 polymer ?
#
loop_
_entity_poly.entity_id
_entity_poly.type
_entity_poly.pdbx_seq_one_letter_code
_entity_poly.pdbx_strand_id
1 'polypeptide(L)'
;MSRAFVKEQDEVPEDLAERPVSANPNIVTERGLKLIDLEIAASRRLLALGQRDGGKPAIARASRDLRYWTQRRSTAQLFDPPARLERVGFGTRVTIMRNDHRKQVFSIVGEDESDPPNGYIAYTSPMARALIGRAEGDVVDIPRGEAEILILEPVGTEW
;
A
#
# COMPACT_ATOMS: atom_id res chain seq x y z
N MET A 1 1.20 -26.46 -50.37
CA MET A 1 0.14 -26.02 -49.43
C MET A 1 0.79 -25.31 -48.24
N SER A 2 0.78 -24.02 -48.26
CA SER A 2 1.32 -23.21 -47.16
C SER A 2 0.28 -23.13 -46.07
N ARG A 3 0.50 -23.79 -44.93
CA ARG A 3 -0.23 -23.45 -43.72
C ARG A 3 0.32 -22.12 -43.24
N ALA A 4 -0.45 -21.06 -43.40
CA ALA A 4 -0.21 -19.82 -42.73
C ALA A 4 -0.26 -20.09 -41.24
N PHE A 5 0.86 -19.98 -40.57
CA PHE A 5 0.93 -19.82 -39.11
C PHE A 5 0.28 -18.47 -38.82
N VAL A 6 -0.98 -18.50 -38.47
CA VAL A 6 -1.60 -17.36 -37.78
C VAL A 6 -0.90 -17.29 -36.44
N LYS A 7 0.02 -16.39 -36.31
CA LYS A 7 0.46 -15.90 -34.99
C LYS A 7 -0.81 -15.47 -34.30
N GLU A 8 -1.25 -16.24 -33.29
CA GLU A 8 -2.17 -15.71 -32.30
C GLU A 8 -1.49 -14.47 -31.76
N GLN A 9 -1.92 -13.31 -32.25
CA GLN A 9 -1.64 -12.07 -31.62
C GLN A 9 -2.32 -12.20 -30.25
N ASP A 10 -1.55 -12.14 -29.18
CA ASP A 10 -2.07 -11.87 -27.84
C ASP A 10 -2.92 -10.60 -27.99
N GLU A 11 -4.20 -10.76 -28.25
CA GLU A 11 -5.17 -9.68 -28.22
C GLU A 11 -5.25 -9.24 -26.77
N VAL A 12 -4.46 -8.22 -26.45
CA VAL A 12 -4.74 -7.43 -25.28
C VAL A 12 -6.13 -6.87 -25.50
N PRO A 13 -7.08 -7.09 -24.59
CA PRO A 13 -8.36 -6.42 -24.67
C PRO A 13 -8.08 -4.94 -24.91
N GLU A 14 -8.67 -4.34 -25.94
CA GLU A 14 -8.50 -2.93 -26.26
C GLU A 14 -8.91 -2.03 -25.08
N ASP A 15 -9.61 -2.58 -24.08
CA ASP A 15 -10.00 -1.99 -22.81
C ASP A 15 -9.33 -2.72 -21.62
N LEU A 16 -8.08 -2.41 -21.35
CA LEU A 16 -7.51 -2.75 -20.05
C LEU A 16 -8.19 -1.86 -18.99
N ALA A 17 -9.01 -2.48 -18.12
CA ALA A 17 -9.74 -1.75 -17.08
C ALA A 17 -8.77 -0.91 -16.21
N GLU A 18 -9.18 0.32 -15.91
CA GLU A 18 -8.44 1.18 -14.97
C GLU A 18 -8.33 0.51 -13.59
N ARG A 19 -7.24 0.76 -12.89
CA ARG A 19 -7.11 0.31 -11.51
C ARG A 19 -8.08 1.09 -10.63
N PRO A 20 -8.86 0.40 -9.79
CA PRO A 20 -9.82 1.08 -8.91
C PRO A 20 -9.07 1.96 -7.91
N VAL A 21 -9.55 3.18 -7.72
CA VAL A 21 -9.04 4.11 -6.73
C VAL A 21 -9.95 4.06 -5.52
N SER A 22 -9.36 3.88 -4.34
CA SER A 22 -10.09 3.89 -3.07
C SER A 22 -10.83 5.21 -2.85
N ALA A 23 -12.04 5.13 -2.31
CA ALA A 23 -12.83 6.29 -1.88
C ALA A 23 -12.39 6.85 -0.51
N ASN A 24 -11.54 6.13 0.22
CA ASN A 24 -11.03 6.58 1.50
C ASN A 24 -10.03 7.74 1.34
N PRO A 25 -9.88 8.59 2.36
CA PRO A 25 -8.85 9.62 2.35
C PRO A 25 -7.46 9.03 2.04
N ASN A 26 -6.74 9.67 1.13
CA ASN A 26 -5.41 9.22 0.72
C ASN A 26 -4.34 9.80 1.64
N ILE A 27 -4.34 9.35 2.90
CA ILE A 27 -3.34 9.72 3.89
C ILE A 27 -2.10 8.88 3.65
N VAL A 28 -0.95 9.51 3.61
CA VAL A 28 0.35 8.86 3.36
C VAL A 28 1.36 9.24 4.44
N THR A 29 2.23 8.29 4.77
CA THR A 29 3.47 8.58 5.50
C THR A 29 4.50 9.17 4.54
N GLU A 30 5.58 9.72 5.06
CA GLU A 30 6.71 10.19 4.25
C GLU A 30 7.28 9.05 3.38
N ARG A 31 7.39 7.84 3.97
CA ARG A 31 7.78 6.62 3.26
C ARG A 31 6.78 6.26 2.16
N GLY A 32 5.49 6.31 2.46
CA GLY A 32 4.41 6.03 1.48
C GLY A 32 4.42 7.00 0.30
N LEU A 33 4.70 8.27 0.56
CA LEU A 33 4.82 9.27 -0.50
C LEU A 33 6.01 8.96 -1.44
N LYS A 34 7.16 8.59 -0.88
CA LYS A 34 8.33 8.16 -1.66
C LYS A 34 8.04 6.90 -2.49
N LEU A 35 7.29 5.94 -1.95
CA LEU A 35 6.86 4.76 -2.70
C LEU A 35 6.03 5.14 -3.92
N ILE A 36 5.06 6.05 -3.78
CA ILE A 36 4.25 6.53 -4.91
C ILE A 36 5.15 7.19 -5.97
N ASP A 37 6.10 8.02 -5.58
CA ASP A 37 7.03 8.68 -6.51
C ASP A 37 7.91 7.65 -7.25
N LEU A 38 8.34 6.59 -6.57
CA LEU A 38 9.09 5.48 -7.18
C LEU A 38 8.25 4.69 -8.18
N GLU A 39 6.99 4.44 -7.88
CA GLU A 39 6.06 3.75 -8.77
C GLU A 39 5.75 4.57 -10.03
N ILE A 40 5.64 5.89 -9.91
CA ILE A 40 5.52 6.80 -11.05
C ILE A 40 6.76 6.69 -11.94
N ALA A 41 7.95 6.75 -11.36
CA ALA A 41 9.20 6.65 -12.10
C ALA A 41 9.35 5.29 -12.80
N ALA A 42 8.98 4.19 -12.11
CA ALA A 42 9.00 2.84 -12.67
C ALA A 42 8.01 2.70 -13.84
N SER A 43 6.78 3.20 -13.67
CA SER A 43 5.75 3.16 -14.73
C SER A 43 6.16 3.96 -15.97
N ARG A 44 6.77 5.13 -15.79
CA ARG A 44 7.32 5.93 -16.90
C ARG A 44 8.42 5.18 -17.65
N ARG A 45 9.28 4.50 -16.94
CA ARG A 45 10.37 3.70 -17.51
C ARG A 45 9.84 2.52 -18.32
N LEU A 46 8.86 1.79 -17.77
CA LEU A 46 8.21 0.67 -18.44
C LEU A 46 7.45 1.13 -19.70
N LEU A 47 6.79 2.29 -19.63
CA LEU A 47 6.12 2.89 -20.78
C LEU A 47 7.10 3.21 -21.90
N ALA A 48 8.23 3.83 -21.57
CA ALA A 48 9.27 4.15 -22.56
C ALA A 48 9.87 2.88 -23.20
N LEU A 49 10.11 1.84 -22.40
CA LEU A 49 10.57 0.53 -22.92
C LEU A 49 9.54 -0.10 -23.85
N GLY A 50 8.28 -0.12 -23.47
CA GLY A 50 7.20 -0.66 -24.31
C GLY A 50 7.06 0.10 -25.62
N GLN A 51 7.19 1.42 -25.62
CA GLN A 51 7.17 2.27 -26.83
C GLN A 51 8.34 1.98 -27.76
N ARG A 52 9.54 1.69 -27.22
CA ARG A 52 10.71 1.33 -28.02
C ARG A 52 10.59 -0.05 -28.65
N ASP A 53 10.09 -1.02 -27.88
CA ASP A 53 10.06 -2.42 -28.28
C ASP A 53 8.75 -2.82 -29.00
N GLY A 54 7.79 -1.87 -29.16
CA GLY A 54 6.51 -2.08 -29.85
C GLY A 54 5.53 -3.01 -29.11
N GLY A 55 5.69 -3.18 -27.80
CA GLY A 55 4.88 -4.07 -26.97
C GLY A 55 3.56 -3.44 -26.55
N LYS A 56 2.49 -3.54 -27.34
CA LYS A 56 1.16 -2.98 -26.98
C LYS A 56 0.66 -3.39 -25.60
N PRO A 57 0.75 -4.67 -25.15
CA PRO A 57 0.35 -5.05 -23.79
C PRO A 57 1.14 -4.35 -22.71
N ALA A 58 2.44 -4.23 -22.88
CA ALA A 58 3.32 -3.54 -21.93
C ALA A 58 3.01 -2.05 -21.85
N ILE A 59 2.76 -1.41 -23.00
CA ILE A 59 2.35 0.00 -23.08
C ILE A 59 1.02 0.21 -22.34
N ALA A 60 0.02 -0.62 -22.59
CA ALA A 60 -1.30 -0.50 -21.97
C ALA A 60 -1.21 -0.62 -20.42
N ARG A 61 -0.47 -1.60 -19.93
CA ARG A 61 -0.26 -1.79 -18.47
C ARG A 61 0.49 -0.62 -17.85
N ALA A 62 1.61 -0.22 -18.46
CA ALA A 62 2.41 0.89 -17.93
C ALA A 62 1.64 2.22 -17.94
N SER A 63 0.86 2.48 -19.00
CA SER A 63 0.01 3.67 -19.07
C SER A 63 -1.08 3.68 -18.02
N ARG A 64 -1.75 2.54 -17.80
CA ARG A 64 -2.76 2.37 -16.74
C ARG A 64 -2.15 2.61 -15.35
N ASP A 65 -1.02 2.00 -15.08
CA ASP A 65 -0.36 2.12 -13.78
C ASP A 65 0.16 3.55 -13.55
N LEU A 66 0.69 4.19 -14.59
CA LEU A 66 1.09 5.59 -14.52
C LEU A 66 -0.09 6.52 -14.19
N ARG A 67 -1.27 6.30 -14.79
CA ARG A 67 -2.49 7.07 -14.45
C ARG A 67 -2.90 6.85 -13.00
N TYR A 68 -2.91 5.62 -12.54
CA TYR A 68 -3.22 5.28 -11.14
C TYR A 68 -2.29 6.01 -10.17
N TRP A 69 -0.98 5.84 -10.32
CA TRP A 69 -0.01 6.43 -9.41
C TRP A 69 0.02 7.96 -9.47
N THR A 70 -0.16 8.54 -10.66
CA THR A 70 -0.27 10.01 -10.80
C THR A 70 -1.49 10.54 -10.05
N GLN A 71 -2.61 9.86 -10.11
CA GLN A 71 -3.81 10.22 -9.36
C GLN A 71 -3.58 10.07 -7.85
N ARG A 72 -2.98 8.97 -7.41
CA ARG A 72 -2.62 8.76 -5.99
C ARG A 72 -1.67 9.86 -5.50
N ARG A 73 -0.71 10.25 -6.32
CA ARG A 73 0.22 11.34 -5.97
C ARG A 73 -0.50 12.67 -5.81
N SER A 74 -1.42 12.99 -6.70
CA SER A 74 -2.14 14.26 -6.70
C SER A 74 -3.09 14.43 -5.50
N THR A 75 -3.62 13.34 -4.96
CA THR A 75 -4.53 13.34 -3.81
C THR A 75 -3.86 13.02 -2.49
N ALA A 76 -2.56 12.75 -2.49
CA ALA A 76 -1.81 12.37 -1.28
C ALA A 76 -1.82 13.50 -0.24
N GLN A 77 -2.21 13.14 0.98
CA GLN A 77 -2.18 14.00 2.16
C GLN A 77 -1.08 13.50 3.08
N LEU A 78 0.02 14.22 3.15
CA LEU A 78 1.14 13.85 4.01
C LEU A 78 0.73 13.97 5.48
N PHE A 79 0.89 12.88 6.21
CA PHE A 79 0.64 12.83 7.64
C PHE A 79 1.78 13.50 8.41
N ASP A 80 1.41 14.39 9.33
CA ASP A 80 2.34 15.03 10.26
C ASP A 80 2.24 14.31 11.62
N PRO A 81 3.30 13.59 12.06
CA PRO A 81 3.26 12.83 13.29
C PRO A 81 3.08 13.76 14.52
N PRO A 82 2.23 13.38 15.49
CA PRO A 82 2.10 14.13 16.72
C PRO A 82 3.39 14.06 17.54
N ALA A 83 3.67 15.11 18.31
CA ALA A 83 4.85 15.18 19.18
C ALA A 83 4.85 14.10 20.29
N ARG A 84 3.69 13.59 20.67
CA ARG A 84 3.50 12.52 21.65
C ARG A 84 2.47 11.51 21.15
N LEU A 85 2.80 10.24 21.26
CA LEU A 85 1.90 9.13 20.96
C LEU A 85 1.26 8.64 22.26
N GLU A 86 0.02 9.05 22.48
CA GLU A 86 -0.78 8.59 23.62
C GLU A 86 -1.71 7.44 23.24
N ARG A 87 -2.10 7.38 21.96
CA ARG A 87 -3.00 6.38 21.41
C ARG A 87 -2.55 5.93 20.03
N VAL A 88 -2.93 4.70 19.71
CA VAL A 88 -2.74 4.17 18.35
C VAL A 88 -3.51 5.01 17.34
N GLY A 89 -2.86 5.38 16.27
CA GLY A 89 -3.45 6.09 15.13
C GLY A 89 -2.69 5.82 13.84
N PHE A 90 -3.04 6.56 12.80
CA PHE A 90 -2.26 6.53 11.57
C PHE A 90 -0.81 6.95 11.86
N GLY A 91 0.14 6.29 11.23
CA GLY A 91 1.57 6.56 11.43
C GLY A 91 2.13 6.02 12.75
N THR A 92 1.41 5.16 13.44
CA THR A 92 1.85 4.49 14.67
C THR A 92 2.39 3.10 14.36
N ARG A 93 3.55 2.78 14.91
CA ARG A 93 4.09 1.43 15.02
C ARG A 93 3.71 0.85 16.37
N VAL A 94 2.93 -0.23 16.35
CA VAL A 94 2.35 -0.86 17.53
C VAL A 94 2.97 -2.21 17.76
N THR A 95 3.52 -2.43 18.94
CA THR A 95 3.93 -3.76 19.40
C THR A 95 2.81 -4.33 20.26
N ILE A 96 2.31 -5.52 19.88
CA ILE A 96 1.27 -6.24 20.62
C ILE A 96 1.78 -7.59 21.11
N MET A 97 1.18 -8.08 22.19
CA MET A 97 1.36 -9.44 22.70
C MET A 97 0.05 -10.21 22.56
N ARG A 98 0.04 -11.28 21.81
CA ARG A 98 -1.12 -12.18 21.72
C ARG A 98 -1.22 -13.09 22.93
N ASN A 99 -2.40 -13.70 23.14
CA ASN A 99 -2.67 -14.65 24.22
C ASN A 99 -1.70 -15.84 24.29
N ASP A 100 -1.09 -16.21 23.16
CA ASP A 100 -0.09 -17.26 23.06
C ASP A 100 1.37 -16.77 23.32
N HIS A 101 1.51 -15.59 23.92
CA HIS A 101 2.77 -14.93 24.22
C HIS A 101 3.64 -14.58 22.99
N ARG A 102 3.09 -14.59 21.78
CA ARG A 102 3.79 -14.11 20.59
C ARG A 102 3.67 -12.59 20.48
N LYS A 103 4.82 -11.93 20.32
CA LYS A 103 4.88 -10.51 19.98
C LYS A 103 4.75 -10.31 18.48
N GLN A 104 3.99 -9.33 18.09
CA GLN A 104 3.87 -8.87 16.71
C GLN A 104 3.99 -7.36 16.65
N VAL A 105 4.53 -6.85 15.55
CA VAL A 105 4.70 -5.41 15.31
C VAL A 105 3.93 -5.04 14.06
N PHE A 106 3.09 -4.03 14.16
CA PHE A 106 2.33 -3.49 13.02
C PHE A 106 2.60 -1.99 12.89
N SER A 107 2.88 -1.57 11.66
CA SER A 107 2.95 -0.15 11.30
C SER A 107 1.67 0.23 10.56
N ILE A 108 0.91 1.19 11.10
CA ILE A 108 -0.35 1.64 10.51
C ILE A 108 -0.06 2.74 9.51
N VAL A 109 -0.31 2.45 8.24
CA VAL A 109 0.11 3.25 7.08
C VAL A 109 -1.04 3.46 6.09
N GLY A 110 -0.76 4.14 4.99
CA GLY A 110 -1.71 4.31 3.90
C GLY A 110 -1.97 3.02 3.12
N GLU A 111 -3.05 3.01 2.35
CA GLU A 111 -3.48 1.81 1.61
C GLU A 111 -2.44 1.36 0.59
N ASP A 112 -1.78 2.28 -0.13
CA ASP A 112 -0.77 1.95 -1.12
C ASP A 112 0.57 1.51 -0.51
N GLU A 113 0.80 1.77 0.76
CA GLU A 113 1.99 1.37 1.52
C GLU A 113 1.80 0.02 2.23
N SER A 114 0.62 -0.55 2.16
CA SER A 114 0.27 -1.81 2.84
C SER A 114 1.12 -2.97 2.33
N ASP A 115 1.78 -3.64 3.26
CA ASP A 115 2.60 -4.83 3.04
C ASP A 115 2.51 -5.73 4.30
N PRO A 116 1.39 -6.44 4.48
CA PRO A 116 1.13 -7.21 5.69
C PRO A 116 2.22 -8.22 6.06
N PRO A 117 2.86 -8.94 5.12
CA PRO A 117 3.95 -9.85 5.47
C PRO A 117 5.11 -9.17 6.20
N ASN A 118 5.35 -7.88 5.92
CA ASN A 118 6.38 -7.06 6.56
C ASN A 118 5.85 -6.17 7.69
N GLY A 119 4.61 -6.38 8.12
CA GLY A 119 4.00 -5.67 9.24
C GLY A 119 3.40 -4.31 8.92
N TYR A 120 3.38 -3.90 7.65
CA TYR A 120 2.73 -2.65 7.23
C TYR A 120 1.28 -2.92 6.89
N ILE A 121 0.36 -2.38 7.69
CA ILE A 121 -1.08 -2.58 7.51
C ILE A 121 -1.77 -1.27 7.18
N ALA A 122 -2.71 -1.33 6.23
CA ALA A 122 -3.53 -0.18 5.89
C ALA A 122 -4.35 0.28 7.10
N TYR A 123 -4.46 1.58 7.30
CA TYR A 123 -5.28 2.14 8.39
C TYR A 123 -6.76 1.74 8.28
N THR A 124 -7.22 1.33 7.12
CA THR A 124 -8.57 0.83 6.84
C THR A 124 -8.74 -0.67 7.09
N SER A 125 -7.65 -1.40 7.35
CA SER A 125 -7.67 -2.85 7.58
C SER A 125 -8.37 -3.22 8.89
N PRO A 126 -8.95 -4.43 9.00
CA PRO A 126 -9.60 -4.88 10.24
C PRO A 126 -8.68 -4.85 11.46
N MET A 127 -7.42 -5.23 11.31
CA MET A 127 -6.43 -5.17 12.40
C MET A 127 -6.17 -3.73 12.84
N ALA A 128 -5.93 -2.82 11.91
CA ALA A 128 -5.71 -1.41 12.21
C ALA A 128 -6.93 -0.79 12.91
N ARG A 129 -8.14 -1.06 12.45
CA ARG A 129 -9.38 -0.58 13.07
C ARG A 129 -9.57 -1.07 14.49
N ALA A 130 -9.16 -2.30 14.80
CA ALA A 130 -9.21 -2.84 16.15
C ALA A 130 -8.25 -2.12 17.10
N LEU A 131 -7.09 -1.70 16.60
CA LEU A 131 -6.02 -1.07 17.39
C LEU A 131 -6.17 0.45 17.52
N ILE A 132 -6.67 1.13 16.51
CA ILE A 132 -6.79 2.61 16.51
C ILE A 132 -7.63 3.10 17.71
N GLY A 133 -7.10 4.12 18.38
CA GLY A 133 -7.72 4.74 19.57
C GLY A 133 -7.34 4.07 20.88
N ARG A 134 -6.63 2.95 20.86
CA ARG A 134 -6.18 2.22 22.05
C ARG A 134 -4.85 2.77 22.57
N ALA A 135 -4.59 2.55 23.86
CA ALA A 135 -3.37 3.00 24.54
C ALA A 135 -2.50 1.81 24.97
N GLU A 136 -1.26 2.10 25.35
CA GLU A 136 -0.39 1.09 25.98
C GLU A 136 -1.06 0.51 27.24
N GLY A 137 -0.96 -0.81 27.40
CA GLY A 137 -1.60 -1.56 28.48
C GLY A 137 -3.03 -2.00 28.21
N ASP A 138 -3.69 -1.49 27.16
CA ASP A 138 -5.03 -1.94 26.79
C ASP A 138 -4.99 -3.37 26.26
N VAL A 139 -5.99 -4.16 26.67
CA VAL A 139 -6.30 -5.46 26.05
C VAL A 139 -7.42 -5.25 25.06
N VAL A 140 -7.21 -5.72 23.83
CA VAL A 140 -8.05 -5.41 22.67
C VAL A 140 -8.45 -6.69 21.96
N ASP A 141 -9.71 -6.75 21.54
CA ASP A 141 -10.17 -7.77 20.60
C ASP A 141 -9.60 -7.44 19.21
N ILE A 142 -8.85 -8.38 18.67
CA ILE A 142 -8.26 -8.30 17.34
C ILE A 142 -8.73 -9.50 16.50
N PRO A 143 -8.57 -9.48 15.16
CA PRO A 143 -8.83 -10.65 14.35
C PRO A 143 -8.10 -11.89 14.89
N ARG A 144 -8.85 -12.95 15.15
CA ARG A 144 -8.39 -14.25 15.71
C ARG A 144 -7.88 -14.18 17.15
N GLY A 145 -8.50 -13.38 18.01
CA GLY A 145 -8.26 -13.40 19.44
C GLY A 145 -8.11 -12.04 20.08
N GLU A 146 -7.35 -12.00 21.15
CA GLU A 146 -7.07 -10.80 21.94
C GLU A 146 -5.57 -10.51 21.94
N ALA A 147 -5.22 -9.26 22.16
CA ALA A 147 -3.84 -8.83 22.36
C ALA A 147 -3.74 -7.67 23.33
N GLU A 148 -2.63 -7.62 24.04
CA GLU A 148 -2.23 -6.47 24.85
C GLU A 148 -1.34 -5.54 24.03
N ILE A 149 -1.60 -4.24 24.10
CA ILE A 149 -0.76 -3.22 23.49
C ILE A 149 0.42 -2.94 24.41
N LEU A 150 1.64 -3.20 23.95
CA LEU A 150 2.84 -3.07 24.74
C LEU A 150 3.55 -1.73 24.54
N ILE A 151 3.78 -1.34 23.29
CA ILE A 151 4.61 -0.19 22.94
C ILE A 151 4.00 0.54 21.76
N LEU A 152 4.00 1.87 21.82
CA LEU A 152 3.66 2.76 20.70
C LEU A 152 4.89 3.57 20.30
N GLU A 153 5.22 3.54 19.02
CA GLU A 153 6.31 4.30 18.41
C GLU A 153 5.82 4.97 17.13
N PRO A 154 6.41 6.08 16.70
CA PRO A 154 6.14 6.60 15.36
C PRO A 154 6.66 5.63 14.29
N VAL A 155 5.96 5.52 13.16
CA VAL A 155 6.47 4.79 12.01
C VAL A 155 7.75 5.47 11.53
N GLY A 156 8.84 4.69 11.37
CA GLY A 156 10.09 5.19 10.86
C GLY A 156 10.01 5.67 9.41
N THR A 157 10.88 6.57 9.04
CA THR A 157 11.04 7.07 7.66
C THR A 157 12.03 6.22 6.86
N GLU A 158 12.69 5.27 7.51
CA GLU A 158 13.73 4.41 6.93
C GLU A 158 13.13 3.24 6.12
N TRP A 159 13.87 2.82 5.11
CA TRP A 159 13.54 1.73 4.15
C TRP A 159 14.01 0.38 4.66
#